data_3aefe19922ce73e609f61a1b725e61aa
#
_entry.id   3aefe19922ce73e609f61a1b725e61aa
#
_cell.length_a   1.000
_cell.length_b   1.000
_cell.length_c   1.000
_cell.angle_alpha   90.00
_cell.angle_beta   90.00
_cell.angle_gamma   90.00
#
_symmetry.space_group_name_H-M   'P 1'
#
loop_
_entity.id
_entity.type
_entity.pdbx_description
1 polymer ?
#
loop_
_entity_poly.entity_id
_entity_poly.type
_entity_poly.pdbx_seq_one_letter_code
_entity_poly.pdbx_strand_id
1 'polypeptide(L)'
;MSDSKFGKAVFIAAALILAKPSLAQSPATNQAAMTFAVQRKAVRLSAMANGIPVRFLVDTGATMVAFPRAAAGKLGVDLKSSSVTSTASTADGTTYPITLFWLKRLEIGSCVLNNVEAMLVGRPMPEPLLGMSALLRMNVEMGNGKMSLSCPVDPARPAVALGSGAKLREPSGRP
;
A
#
# COMPACT_ATOMS: atom_id res chain seq x y z
N MET A 1 0.48 34.78 86.32
CA MET A 1 0.29 33.35 86.54
C MET A 1 -0.87 32.91 85.62
N SER A 2 -0.58 32.42 84.49
CA SER A 2 -1.50 31.56 83.71
C SER A 2 -0.78 31.12 82.43
N ASP A 3 -0.43 29.88 82.38
CA ASP A 3 0.21 29.22 81.23
C ASP A 3 -0.79 28.95 80.14
N SER A 4 -0.56 29.55 78.99
CA SER A 4 -1.34 29.24 77.77
C SER A 4 -0.55 28.19 76.93
N LYS A 5 -1.03 26.98 76.91
CA LYS A 5 -0.49 25.87 76.07
C LYS A 5 -0.97 26.06 74.64
N PHE A 6 -0.07 26.43 73.76
CA PHE A 6 -0.30 26.41 72.30
C PHE A 6 -0.18 24.98 71.78
N GLY A 7 -1.31 24.43 71.36
CA GLY A 7 -1.35 23.16 70.63
C GLY A 7 -0.90 23.36 69.19
N LYS A 8 0.16 22.69 68.75
CA LYS A 8 0.64 22.64 67.38
C LYS A 8 -0.26 21.71 66.53
N ALA A 9 -1.07 22.31 65.67
CA ALA A 9 -1.79 21.55 64.67
C ALA A 9 -0.82 21.16 63.54
N VAL A 10 -0.64 19.82 63.39
CA VAL A 10 0.13 19.26 62.26
C VAL A 10 -0.83 19.13 61.09
N PHE A 11 -0.67 19.97 60.06
CA PHE A 11 -1.36 19.76 58.79
C PHE A 11 -0.60 18.75 57.94
N ILE A 12 -1.18 17.55 57.83
CA ILE A 12 -0.72 16.54 56.87
C ILE A 12 -1.31 16.92 55.48
N ALA A 13 -0.49 17.49 54.65
CA ALA A 13 -0.86 17.75 53.25
C ALA A 13 -0.80 16.43 52.48
N ALA A 14 -1.96 15.85 52.18
CA ALA A 14 -2.06 14.71 51.32
C ALA A 14 -1.84 15.18 49.87
N ALA A 15 -0.66 14.88 49.31
CA ALA A 15 -0.37 15.12 47.91
C ALA A 15 -1.11 14.08 47.03
N LEU A 16 -2.20 14.51 46.41
CA LEU A 16 -2.93 13.70 45.45
C LEU A 16 -2.12 13.64 44.16
N ILE A 17 -1.38 12.53 43.93
CA ILE A 17 -0.67 12.27 42.72
C ILE A 17 -1.70 11.88 41.65
N LEU A 18 -2.07 12.83 40.80
CA LEU A 18 -2.85 12.61 39.58
C LEU A 18 -1.97 11.85 38.57
N ALA A 19 -2.07 10.53 38.60
CA ALA A 19 -1.50 9.70 37.55
C ALA A 19 -2.22 10.01 36.22
N LYS A 20 -1.52 10.68 35.31
CA LYS A 20 -2.01 10.85 33.93
C LYS A 20 -2.14 9.48 33.28
N PRO A 21 -3.30 9.12 32.70
CA PRO A 21 -3.39 7.89 31.93
C PRO A 21 -2.43 8.03 30.74
N SER A 22 -1.38 7.20 30.75
CA SER A 22 -0.54 6.99 29.58
C SER A 22 -1.42 6.34 28.52
N LEU A 23 -1.75 7.13 27.47
CA LEU A 23 -2.34 6.57 26.27
C LEU A 23 -1.30 5.60 25.68
N ALA A 24 -1.47 4.33 26.00
CA ALA A 24 -0.74 3.26 25.35
C ALA A 24 -1.04 3.37 23.84
N GLN A 25 -0.08 3.88 23.08
CA GLN A 25 -0.11 3.83 21.62
C GLN A 25 -0.12 2.35 21.27
N SER A 26 -1.28 1.86 20.84
CA SER A 26 -1.37 0.53 20.22
C SER A 26 -0.32 0.48 19.10
N PRO A 27 0.50 -0.58 19.03
CA PRO A 27 1.43 -0.71 17.92
C PRO A 27 0.60 -0.74 16.64
N ALA A 28 0.78 0.26 15.79
CA ALA A 28 0.26 0.24 14.44
C ALA A 28 0.74 -1.08 13.82
N THR A 29 -0.18 -1.98 13.51
CA THR A 29 0.14 -3.27 12.89
C THR A 29 0.70 -2.95 11.51
N ASN A 30 2.01 -2.79 11.43
CA ASN A 30 2.74 -2.57 10.21
C ASN A 30 2.53 -3.81 9.34
N GLN A 31 1.75 -3.69 8.27
CA GLN A 31 1.75 -4.72 7.24
C GLN A 31 3.20 -4.86 6.77
N ALA A 32 3.71 -6.10 6.76
CA ALA A 32 5.11 -6.38 6.47
C ALA A 32 5.54 -5.67 5.17
N ALA A 33 6.54 -4.82 5.26
CA ALA A 33 7.08 -4.11 4.11
C ALA A 33 7.77 -5.11 3.18
N MET A 34 7.45 -5.04 1.90
CA MET A 34 8.12 -5.81 0.85
C MET A 34 9.35 -5.05 0.41
N THR A 35 10.50 -5.70 0.41
CA THR A 35 11.77 -5.06 0.04
C THR A 35 12.31 -5.62 -1.26
N PHE A 36 12.67 -4.71 -2.16
CA PHE A 36 13.20 -5.01 -3.49
C PHE A 36 14.60 -4.40 -3.65
N ALA A 37 15.52 -5.14 -4.24
CA ALA A 37 16.85 -4.62 -4.52
C ALA A 37 16.84 -3.65 -5.71
N VAL A 38 17.57 -2.55 -5.62
CA VAL A 38 17.83 -1.65 -6.74
C VAL A 38 18.93 -2.28 -7.60
N GLN A 39 18.60 -2.70 -8.81
CA GLN A 39 19.54 -3.28 -9.77
C GLN A 39 19.72 -2.35 -10.95
N ARG A 40 20.97 -1.99 -11.27
CA ARG A 40 21.29 -1.08 -12.38
C ARG A 40 20.47 0.21 -12.37
N LYS A 41 20.31 0.81 -11.18
CA LYS A 41 19.51 2.04 -10.94
C LYS A 41 18.01 1.88 -11.21
N ALA A 42 17.49 0.65 -11.20
CA ALA A 42 16.08 0.37 -11.42
C ALA A 42 15.56 -0.68 -10.42
N VAL A 43 14.29 -0.62 -10.10
CA VAL A 43 13.61 -1.62 -9.28
C VAL A 43 12.61 -2.36 -10.15
N ARG A 44 12.67 -3.69 -10.10
CA ARG A 44 11.69 -4.56 -10.76
C ARG A 44 11.02 -5.44 -9.74
N LEU A 45 9.72 -5.58 -9.87
CA LEU A 45 8.91 -6.40 -8.97
C LEU A 45 7.87 -7.21 -9.75
N SER A 46 7.46 -8.32 -9.16
CA SER A 46 6.37 -9.14 -9.67
C SER A 46 5.08 -8.79 -8.94
N ALA A 47 3.98 -8.71 -9.67
CA ALA A 47 2.65 -8.38 -9.17
C ALA A 47 1.60 -9.14 -9.96
N MET A 48 0.35 -9.13 -9.47
CA MET A 48 -0.81 -9.65 -10.21
C MET A 48 -1.67 -8.47 -10.67
N ALA A 49 -1.93 -8.37 -11.95
CA ALA A 49 -2.78 -7.36 -12.56
C ALA A 49 -4.04 -8.04 -13.12
N ASN A 50 -5.22 -7.80 -12.52
CA ASN A 50 -6.46 -8.52 -12.84
C ASN A 50 -6.29 -10.06 -12.85
N GLY A 51 -5.50 -10.60 -11.90
CA GLY A 51 -5.21 -12.02 -11.82
C GLY A 51 -4.12 -12.54 -12.78
N ILE A 52 -3.50 -11.67 -13.58
CA ILE A 52 -2.43 -12.03 -14.51
C ILE A 52 -1.07 -11.67 -13.89
N PRO A 53 -0.11 -12.59 -13.85
CA PRO A 53 1.23 -12.28 -13.34
C PRO A 53 1.95 -11.32 -14.30
N VAL A 54 2.48 -10.24 -13.74
CA VAL A 54 3.18 -9.19 -14.48
C VAL A 54 4.45 -8.82 -13.74
N ARG A 55 5.54 -8.67 -14.48
CA ARG A 55 6.77 -8.08 -13.98
C ARG A 55 6.80 -6.60 -14.37
N PHE A 56 6.87 -5.74 -13.38
CA PHE A 56 6.89 -4.29 -13.55
C PHE A 56 8.29 -3.71 -13.35
N LEU A 57 8.61 -2.71 -14.14
CA LEU A 57 9.62 -1.71 -13.79
C LEU A 57 8.93 -0.62 -12.96
N VAL A 58 9.48 -0.31 -11.78
CA VAL A 58 9.03 0.83 -10.98
C VAL A 58 9.51 2.11 -11.63
N ASP A 59 8.60 3.00 -11.97
CA ASP A 59 8.90 4.24 -12.69
C ASP A 59 8.14 5.42 -12.07
N THR A 60 8.83 6.22 -11.28
CA THR A 60 8.27 7.44 -10.67
C THR A 60 8.06 8.58 -11.67
N GLY A 61 8.62 8.47 -12.88
CA GLY A 61 8.39 9.39 -13.99
C GLY A 61 7.11 9.07 -14.78
N ALA A 62 6.54 7.87 -14.61
CA ALA A 62 5.26 7.52 -15.22
C ALA A 62 4.10 7.96 -14.31
N THR A 63 3.16 8.72 -14.83
CA THR A 63 1.98 9.17 -14.06
C THR A 63 1.03 8.03 -13.70
N MET A 64 0.92 7.02 -14.56
CA MET A 64 0.00 5.90 -14.42
C MET A 64 0.71 4.56 -14.57
N VAL A 65 0.05 3.50 -14.11
CA VAL A 65 0.44 2.13 -14.46
C VAL A 65 0.31 1.98 -15.97
N ALA A 66 1.38 1.53 -16.64
CA ALA A 66 1.42 1.45 -18.09
C ALA A 66 1.69 0.02 -18.57
N PHE A 67 0.94 -0.40 -19.58
CA PHE A 67 1.07 -1.69 -20.23
C PHE A 67 1.28 -1.55 -21.73
N PRO A 68 1.98 -2.46 -22.37
CA PRO A 68 1.99 -2.52 -23.83
C PRO A 68 0.57 -2.82 -24.34
N ARG A 69 0.18 -2.22 -25.47
CA ARG A 69 -1.16 -2.41 -26.06
C ARG A 69 -1.53 -3.88 -26.27
N ALA A 70 -0.55 -4.73 -26.54
CA ALA A 70 -0.75 -6.17 -26.70
C ALA A 70 -1.27 -6.88 -25.43
N ALA A 71 -1.15 -6.26 -24.25
CA ALA A 71 -1.66 -6.81 -22.99
C ALA A 71 -3.18 -6.65 -22.82
N ALA A 72 -3.85 -5.85 -23.64
CA ALA A 72 -5.26 -5.51 -23.51
C ALA A 72 -6.16 -6.73 -23.30
N GLY A 73 -6.10 -7.71 -24.18
CA GLY A 73 -6.94 -8.90 -24.10
C GLY A 73 -6.71 -9.73 -22.83
N LYS A 74 -5.45 -9.88 -22.41
CA LYS A 74 -5.09 -10.59 -21.16
C LYS A 74 -5.62 -9.86 -19.92
N LEU A 75 -5.61 -8.54 -19.93
CA LEU A 75 -6.11 -7.69 -18.83
C LEU A 75 -7.63 -7.56 -18.83
N GLY A 76 -8.33 -8.11 -19.80
CA GLY A 76 -9.78 -7.98 -19.96
C GLY A 76 -10.21 -6.56 -20.36
N VAL A 77 -9.35 -5.82 -21.07
CA VAL A 77 -9.66 -4.47 -21.57
C VAL A 77 -10.25 -4.57 -22.97
N ASP A 78 -11.52 -4.18 -23.10
CA ASP A 78 -12.17 -4.05 -24.41
C ASP A 78 -11.83 -2.70 -25.03
N LEU A 79 -11.00 -2.75 -26.06
CA LEU A 79 -10.54 -1.56 -26.78
C LEU A 79 -11.65 -0.81 -27.54
N LYS A 80 -12.83 -1.43 -27.71
CA LYS A 80 -13.94 -0.85 -28.44
C LYS A 80 -14.92 -0.11 -27.55
N SER A 81 -15.18 -0.60 -26.35
CA SER A 81 -16.28 -0.10 -25.50
C SER A 81 -15.83 0.61 -24.23
N SER A 82 -14.62 0.38 -23.73
CA SER A 82 -14.21 0.79 -22.38
C SER A 82 -13.08 1.80 -22.35
N SER A 83 -12.67 2.35 -23.50
CA SER A 83 -11.40 3.03 -23.58
C SER A 83 -11.51 4.47 -24.08
N VAL A 84 -11.03 5.40 -23.29
CA VAL A 84 -10.76 6.76 -23.73
C VAL A 84 -9.40 6.78 -24.43
N THR A 85 -9.40 7.03 -25.74
CA THR A 85 -8.15 7.26 -26.46
C THR A 85 -7.66 8.68 -26.18
N SER A 86 -6.39 8.80 -25.81
CA SER A 86 -5.73 10.05 -25.49
C SER A 86 -4.29 10.02 -26.03
N THR A 87 -3.51 11.04 -25.75
CA THR A 87 -2.08 11.10 -26.06
C THR A 87 -1.28 11.30 -24.79
N ALA A 88 -0.13 10.66 -24.72
CA ALA A 88 0.88 10.92 -23.69
C ALA A 88 2.16 11.45 -24.34
N SER A 89 2.95 12.17 -23.55
CA SER A 89 4.24 12.69 -23.99
C SER A 89 5.35 12.09 -23.13
N THR A 90 6.48 11.82 -23.76
CA THR A 90 7.74 11.51 -23.07
C THR A 90 8.49 12.79 -22.73
N ALA A 91 9.49 12.69 -21.84
CA ALA A 91 10.31 13.84 -21.43
C ALA A 91 11.03 14.55 -22.58
N ASP A 92 11.27 13.86 -23.71
CA ASP A 92 11.83 14.41 -24.93
C ASP A 92 10.80 15.11 -25.84
N GLY A 93 9.53 15.22 -25.38
CA GLY A 93 8.44 15.83 -26.12
C GLY A 93 7.76 14.94 -27.18
N THR A 94 8.21 13.70 -27.35
CA THR A 94 7.57 12.74 -28.27
C THR A 94 6.19 12.37 -27.76
N THR A 95 5.16 12.50 -28.61
CA THR A 95 3.78 12.12 -28.29
C THR A 95 3.42 10.76 -28.89
N TYR A 96 2.56 10.01 -28.21
CA TYR A 96 2.08 8.72 -28.68
C TYR A 96 0.66 8.44 -28.19
N PRO A 97 -0.11 7.64 -28.94
CA PRO A 97 -1.47 7.32 -28.55
C PRO A 97 -1.47 6.38 -27.32
N ILE A 98 -2.38 6.65 -26.41
CA ILE A 98 -2.66 5.81 -25.26
C ILE A 98 -4.15 5.48 -25.19
N THR A 99 -4.47 4.43 -24.47
CA THR A 99 -5.82 4.06 -24.13
C THR A 99 -5.93 3.98 -22.61
N LEU A 100 -6.74 4.86 -22.01
CA LEU A 100 -6.96 4.89 -20.57
C LEU A 100 -7.97 3.82 -20.16
N PHE A 101 -7.73 3.16 -19.04
CA PHE A 101 -8.65 2.21 -18.45
C PHE A 101 -8.46 2.09 -16.94
N TRP A 102 -9.45 1.52 -16.26
CA TRP A 102 -9.34 1.18 -14.84
C TRP A 102 -8.87 -0.27 -14.70
N LEU A 103 -7.68 -0.45 -14.12
CA LEU A 103 -7.20 -1.76 -13.68
C LEU A 103 -7.99 -2.13 -12.42
N LYS A 104 -8.85 -3.14 -12.52
CA LYS A 104 -9.77 -3.50 -11.43
C LYS A 104 -9.05 -3.91 -10.16
N ARG A 105 -7.94 -4.64 -10.29
CA ARG A 105 -7.18 -5.18 -9.16
C ARG A 105 -5.69 -5.27 -9.49
N LEU A 106 -4.86 -4.69 -8.62
CA LEU A 106 -3.41 -4.81 -8.65
C LEU A 106 -2.94 -5.34 -7.30
N GLU A 107 -2.22 -6.47 -7.30
CA GLU A 107 -1.71 -7.10 -6.09
C GLU A 107 -0.19 -7.13 -6.12
N ILE A 108 0.42 -6.49 -5.14
CA ILE A 108 1.87 -6.42 -4.97
C ILE A 108 2.17 -7.02 -3.59
N GLY A 109 2.62 -8.29 -3.56
CA GLY A 109 2.74 -9.03 -2.31
C GLY A 109 1.43 -9.07 -1.53
N SER A 110 1.41 -8.55 -0.31
CA SER A 110 0.21 -8.43 0.53
C SER A 110 -0.65 -7.20 0.22
N CYS A 111 -0.16 -6.26 -0.59
CA CYS A 111 -0.88 -5.06 -0.96
C CYS A 111 -1.88 -5.32 -2.09
N VAL A 112 -3.14 -4.95 -1.86
CA VAL A 112 -4.20 -5.02 -2.87
C VAL A 112 -4.73 -3.63 -3.14
N LEU A 113 -4.56 -3.15 -4.36
CA LEU A 113 -5.09 -1.89 -4.85
C LEU A 113 -6.22 -2.17 -5.83
N ASN A 114 -7.40 -1.63 -5.57
CA ASN A 114 -8.55 -1.73 -6.47
C ASN A 114 -8.70 -0.43 -7.26
N ASN A 115 -9.20 -0.55 -8.50
CA ASN A 115 -9.46 0.58 -9.37
C ASN A 115 -8.26 1.51 -9.48
N VAL A 116 -7.20 1.01 -10.11
CA VAL A 116 -5.97 1.76 -10.36
C VAL A 116 -6.05 2.35 -11.77
N GLU A 117 -5.80 3.64 -11.90
CA GLU A 117 -5.69 4.28 -13.22
C GLU A 117 -4.52 3.69 -14.00
N ALA A 118 -4.80 3.25 -15.21
CA ALA A 118 -3.83 2.58 -16.05
C ALA A 118 -3.98 2.99 -17.52
N MET A 119 -2.93 2.78 -18.28
CA MET A 119 -2.93 3.05 -19.73
C MET A 119 -2.33 1.90 -20.52
N LEU A 120 -2.87 1.70 -21.71
CA LEU A 120 -2.25 0.92 -22.77
C LEU A 120 -1.46 1.87 -23.68
N VAL A 121 -0.20 1.56 -23.88
CA VAL A 121 0.72 2.39 -24.67
C VAL A 121 0.76 1.90 -26.11
N GLY A 122 0.51 2.78 -27.05
CA GLY A 122 0.43 2.49 -28.50
C GLY A 122 1.77 2.36 -29.20
N ARG A 123 2.90 2.51 -28.49
CA ARG A 123 4.26 2.31 -29.01
C ARG A 123 4.91 1.06 -28.40
N PRO A 124 5.99 0.53 -28.98
CA PRO A 124 6.76 -0.55 -28.37
C PRO A 124 7.21 -0.19 -26.95
N MET A 125 7.00 -1.09 -26.01
CA MET A 125 7.33 -0.95 -24.60
C MET A 125 7.98 -2.26 -24.14
N PRO A 126 9.22 -2.24 -23.62
CA PRO A 126 9.95 -3.48 -23.29
C PRO A 126 9.37 -4.19 -22.07
N GLU A 127 8.84 -3.44 -21.12
CA GLU A 127 8.23 -3.98 -19.90
C GLU A 127 7.14 -3.04 -19.37
N PRO A 128 6.11 -3.54 -18.68
CA PRO A 128 5.10 -2.71 -18.01
C PRO A 128 5.72 -1.82 -16.94
N LEU A 129 5.15 -0.62 -16.74
CA LEU A 129 5.59 0.34 -15.75
C LEU A 129 4.62 0.39 -14.56
N LEU A 130 5.17 0.38 -13.35
CA LEU A 130 4.45 0.67 -12.13
C LEU A 130 4.62 2.17 -11.84
N GLY A 131 3.65 2.97 -12.25
CA GLY A 131 3.69 4.42 -12.16
C GLY A 131 3.00 4.98 -10.91
N MET A 132 2.91 6.31 -10.86
CA MET A 132 2.47 7.07 -9.68
C MET A 132 1.02 6.78 -9.27
N SER A 133 0.12 6.42 -10.21
CA SER A 133 -1.26 6.04 -9.87
C SER A 133 -1.36 4.86 -8.88
N ALA A 134 -0.36 4.00 -8.85
CA ALA A 134 -0.23 2.93 -7.86
C ALA A 134 0.69 3.33 -6.69
N LEU A 135 1.85 3.93 -6.98
CA LEU A 135 2.88 4.23 -5.98
C LEU A 135 2.38 5.21 -4.90
N LEU A 136 1.60 6.23 -5.26
CA LEU A 136 1.02 7.18 -4.31
C LEU A 136 -0.01 6.57 -3.36
N ARG A 137 -0.48 5.36 -3.65
CA ARG A 137 -1.42 4.61 -2.81
C ARG A 137 -0.73 3.62 -1.88
N MET A 138 0.60 3.66 -1.81
CA MET A 138 1.45 2.82 -0.97
C MET A 138 2.44 3.69 -0.22
N ASN A 139 2.98 3.17 0.89
CA ASN A 139 4.15 3.78 1.51
C ASN A 139 5.38 3.28 0.75
N VAL A 140 6.18 4.21 0.25
CA VAL A 140 7.37 3.95 -0.55
C VAL A 140 8.57 4.51 0.18
N GLU A 141 9.53 3.66 0.50
CA GLU A 141 10.80 4.07 1.12
C GLU A 141 11.96 3.63 0.24
N MET A 142 12.92 4.50 0.04
CA MET A 142 14.13 4.19 -0.72
C MET A 142 15.38 4.50 0.12
N GLY A 143 16.29 3.54 0.21
CA GLY A 143 17.55 3.71 0.94
C GLY A 143 18.43 2.48 0.82
N ASN A 144 19.74 2.66 1.03
CA ASN A 144 20.70 1.55 1.09
C ASN A 144 20.62 0.57 -0.09
N GLY A 145 20.39 1.08 -1.31
CA GLY A 145 20.26 0.24 -2.50
C GLY A 145 19.01 -0.64 -2.54
N LYS A 146 18.00 -0.32 -1.75
CA LYS A 146 16.73 -1.04 -1.66
C LYS A 146 15.55 -0.08 -1.76
N MET A 147 14.43 -0.62 -2.21
CA MET A 147 13.12 0.01 -2.16
C MET A 147 12.19 -0.85 -1.34
N SER A 148 11.50 -0.26 -0.37
CA SER A 148 10.49 -0.93 0.43
C SER A 148 9.11 -0.38 0.10
N LEU A 149 8.15 -1.28 -0.07
CA LEU A 149 6.74 -0.97 -0.31
C LEU A 149 5.90 -1.58 0.81
N SER A 150 4.98 -0.80 1.38
CA SER A 150 3.97 -1.31 2.30
C SER A 150 2.62 -0.68 2.01
N CYS A 151 1.55 -1.39 2.34
CA CYS A 151 0.21 -0.81 2.26
C CYS A 151 0.03 0.24 3.35
N PRO A 152 -0.69 1.34 3.07
CA PRO A 152 -1.21 2.17 4.13
C PRO A 152 -2.06 1.32 5.07
N VAL A 153 -1.92 1.52 6.36
CA VAL A 153 -2.82 0.91 7.33
C VAL A 153 -4.18 1.55 7.13
N ASP A 154 -5.15 0.78 6.67
CA ASP A 154 -6.55 1.22 6.64
C ASP A 154 -7.06 1.21 8.09
N PRO A 155 -7.30 2.37 8.72
CA PRO A 155 -7.76 2.41 10.10
C PRO A 155 -9.16 1.78 10.28
N ALA A 156 -9.91 1.58 9.19
CA ALA A 156 -11.22 0.94 9.19
C ALA A 156 -11.14 -0.59 9.01
N ARG A 157 -9.98 -1.15 8.72
CA ARG A 157 -9.80 -2.60 8.55
C ARG A 157 -9.09 -3.18 9.77
N PRO A 158 -9.81 -3.85 10.69
CA PRO A 158 -9.16 -4.51 11.81
C PRO A 158 -8.12 -5.51 11.26
N ALA A 159 -6.94 -5.54 11.88
CA ALA A 159 -5.91 -6.50 11.56
C ALA A 159 -6.52 -7.91 11.64
N VAL A 160 -6.60 -8.59 10.52
CA VAL A 160 -6.90 -10.03 10.53
C VAL A 160 -5.67 -10.68 11.14
N ALA A 161 -5.78 -11.00 12.43
CA ALA A 161 -4.81 -11.84 13.10
C ALA A 161 -4.75 -13.14 12.29
N LEU A 162 -3.61 -13.44 11.70
CA LEU A 162 -3.29 -14.77 11.21
C LEU A 162 -3.19 -15.66 12.43
N GLY A 163 -4.36 -16.13 12.89
CA GLY A 163 -4.46 -17.15 13.91
C GLY A 163 -3.82 -18.42 13.38
N SER A 164 -2.68 -18.78 13.96
CA SER A 164 -2.13 -20.12 13.87
C SER A 164 -3.22 -21.11 14.31
N GLY A 165 -3.70 -21.96 13.38
CA GLY A 165 -4.50 -23.12 13.70
C GLY A 165 -5.97 -23.09 13.28
N ALA A 166 -6.27 -22.92 12.02
CA ALA A 166 -7.54 -23.41 11.46
C ALA A 166 -7.33 -24.87 11.01
N LYS A 167 -7.61 -25.80 11.95
CA LYS A 167 -7.77 -27.22 11.66
C LYS A 167 -8.99 -27.36 10.74
N LEU A 168 -8.77 -27.77 9.50
CA LEU A 168 -9.82 -28.11 8.55
C LEU A 168 -10.72 -29.19 9.17
N ARG A 169 -11.99 -28.86 9.41
CA ARG A 169 -13.02 -29.85 9.69
C ARG A 169 -13.39 -30.53 8.39
N GLU A 170 -13.11 -31.82 8.33
CA GLU A 170 -13.66 -32.69 7.31
C GLU A 170 -15.20 -32.67 7.36
N PRO A 171 -15.88 -32.65 6.21
CA PRO A 171 -17.30 -32.88 6.18
C PRO A 171 -17.58 -34.36 6.48
N SER A 172 -18.18 -34.63 7.64
CA SER A 172 -18.69 -35.94 7.98
C SER A 172 -19.79 -36.30 6.99
N GLY A 173 -19.52 -37.26 6.14
CA GLY A 173 -20.54 -37.91 5.36
C GLY A 173 -21.43 -38.79 6.21
N ARG A 174 -22.71 -38.88 5.84
CA ARG A 174 -23.59 -40.03 6.06
C ARG A 174 -24.98 -39.79 5.49
N PRO A 175 -25.70 -40.86 5.29
CA PRO A 175 -25.57 -41.98 4.34
C PRO A 175 -26.53 -41.81 3.20
#